data_f22f27bff01489a39bb9ebda698c9c73
#
_entry.id   f22f27bff01489a39bb9ebda698c9c73
#
_cell.length_a   1.000
_cell.length_b   1.000
_cell.length_c   1.000
_cell.angle_alpha   90.00
_cell.angle_beta   90.00
_cell.angle_gamma   90.00
#
_symmetry.space_group_name_H-M   'P 1'
#
loop_
_entity.id
_entity.type
_entity.pdbx_description
1 polymer ?
#
loop_
_entity_poly.entity_id
_entity_poly.type
_entity_poly.pdbx_seq_one_letter_code
_entity_poly.pdbx_strand_id
1 'polypeptide(L)'
;MKLQQLRYIWEVAHHDLNVSATAQSLYTSQPGISKQIRLLEDELGVEVFARSGKHLTRVTPAGERIITTAGEILRKVESIKQIAQEFSNEKKGTLSIATTHTQARYALPPVIRDFIKQYPDVALHMHQGSPMQIAEMAADGTVDFAIATEALELFGDLVMMPCYRWNRCVVVPQGHPLAKLPKLTLEALAEYPIVTYVFGFTGRSKLDEAFSHRGLTPKVVFTAADADVIKTYVRLGLGVG
;
A
#
# COMPACT_ATOMS: atom_id res chain seq x y z
N MET A 1 11.60 -22.25 20.44
CA MET A 1 11.14 -21.42 19.31
C MET A 1 12.35 -20.77 18.61
N LYS A 2 12.39 -20.78 17.26
CA LYS A 2 13.49 -20.23 16.44
C LYS A 2 12.95 -19.26 15.40
N LEU A 3 13.71 -18.21 15.06
CA LEU A 3 13.31 -17.26 14.01
C LEU A 3 12.98 -17.92 12.67
N GLN A 4 13.68 -18.99 12.33
CA GLN A 4 13.40 -19.75 11.11
C GLN A 4 12.00 -20.39 11.13
N GLN A 5 11.52 -20.86 12.28
CA GLN A 5 10.17 -21.42 12.42
C GLN A 5 9.11 -20.31 12.26
N LEU A 6 9.35 -19.11 12.82
CA LEU A 6 8.48 -17.96 12.62
C LEU A 6 8.42 -17.54 11.15
N ARG A 7 9.57 -17.55 10.45
CA ARG A 7 9.61 -17.27 9.01
C ARG A 7 8.79 -18.31 8.23
N TYR A 8 8.90 -19.59 8.56
CA TYR A 8 8.15 -20.62 7.84
C TYR A 8 6.64 -20.47 7.98
N ILE A 9 6.12 -20.20 9.17
CA ILE A 9 4.67 -20.00 9.34
C ILE A 9 4.20 -18.75 8.63
N TRP A 10 4.99 -17.66 8.65
CA TRP A 10 4.67 -16.43 7.99
C TRP A 10 4.64 -16.59 6.47
N GLU A 11 5.66 -17.17 5.87
CA GLU A 11 5.76 -17.41 4.44
C GLU A 11 4.68 -18.38 3.93
N VAL A 12 4.41 -19.47 4.64
CA VAL A 12 3.35 -20.42 4.26
C VAL A 12 1.98 -19.74 4.24
N ALA A 13 1.69 -18.85 5.20
CA ALA A 13 0.45 -18.10 5.23
C ALA A 13 0.32 -17.14 4.03
N HIS A 14 1.42 -16.55 3.56
CA HIS A 14 1.46 -15.63 2.42
C HIS A 14 1.63 -16.29 1.05
N HIS A 15 1.80 -17.62 1.03
CA HIS A 15 1.81 -18.45 -0.19
C HIS A 15 0.58 -19.35 -0.27
N ASP A 16 -0.59 -18.86 0.13
CA ASP A 16 -1.87 -19.55 0.05
C ASP A 16 -1.83 -20.96 0.67
N LEU A 17 -1.10 -21.13 1.78
CA LEU A 17 -0.87 -22.39 2.49
C LEU A 17 -0.16 -23.47 1.65
N ASN A 18 0.48 -23.05 0.56
CA ASN A 18 1.23 -23.95 -0.32
C ASN A 18 2.67 -24.16 0.17
N VAL A 19 2.86 -25.16 1.00
CA VAL A 19 4.18 -25.48 1.58
C VAL A 19 5.24 -25.80 0.52
N SER A 20 4.84 -26.36 -0.63
CA SER A 20 5.79 -26.67 -1.71
C SER A 20 6.28 -25.42 -2.41
N ALA A 21 5.38 -24.47 -2.72
CA ALA A 21 5.75 -23.17 -3.27
C ALA A 21 6.63 -22.39 -2.30
N THR A 22 6.28 -22.38 -1.00
CA THR A 22 7.10 -21.79 0.05
C THR A 22 8.50 -22.41 0.12
N ALA A 23 8.61 -23.73 -0.02
CA ALA A 23 9.89 -24.41 0.01
C ALA A 23 10.78 -24.01 -1.17
N GLN A 24 10.21 -23.81 -2.35
CA GLN A 24 10.93 -23.31 -3.52
C GLN A 24 11.40 -21.87 -3.31
N SER A 25 10.54 -20.97 -2.83
CA SER A 25 10.89 -19.56 -2.59
C SER A 25 11.99 -19.39 -1.53
N LEU A 26 12.02 -20.27 -0.52
CA LEU A 26 13.01 -20.26 0.54
C LEU A 26 14.24 -21.15 0.29
N TYR A 27 14.37 -21.73 -0.91
CA TYR A 27 15.48 -22.64 -1.27
C TYR A 27 15.67 -23.77 -0.27
N THR A 28 14.56 -24.39 0.19
CA THR A 28 14.57 -25.46 1.19
C THR A 28 13.64 -26.62 0.77
N SER A 29 13.53 -27.64 1.62
CA SER A 29 12.68 -28.80 1.33
C SER A 29 11.31 -28.69 2.01
N GLN A 30 10.26 -29.11 1.29
CA GLN A 30 8.89 -29.16 1.82
C GLN A 30 8.78 -29.98 3.12
N PRO A 31 9.42 -31.22 3.24
CA PRO A 31 9.41 -31.94 4.50
C PRO A 31 10.09 -31.19 5.65
N GLY A 32 11.13 -30.40 5.33
CA GLY A 32 11.83 -29.57 6.31
C GLY A 32 10.91 -28.50 6.90
N ILE A 33 10.22 -27.74 6.06
CA ILE A 33 9.24 -26.73 6.51
C ILE A 33 8.14 -27.39 7.35
N SER A 34 7.51 -28.44 6.83
CA SER A 34 6.42 -29.15 7.54
C SER A 34 6.84 -29.64 8.92
N LYS A 35 8.07 -30.17 9.03
CA LYS A 35 8.63 -30.62 10.31
C LYS A 35 8.82 -29.46 11.28
N GLN A 36 9.37 -28.33 10.82
CA GLN A 36 9.65 -27.18 11.67
C GLN A 36 8.34 -26.49 12.14
N ILE A 37 7.32 -26.47 11.30
CA ILE A 37 6.00 -25.95 11.70
C ILE A 37 5.42 -26.84 12.81
N ARG A 38 5.44 -28.17 12.66
CA ARG A 38 4.95 -29.07 13.71
C ARG A 38 5.70 -28.90 15.02
N LEU A 39 7.03 -28.82 14.97
CA LEU A 39 7.84 -28.59 16.17
C LEU A 39 7.49 -27.28 16.87
N LEU A 40 7.13 -26.24 16.12
CA LEU A 40 6.69 -24.98 16.69
C LEU A 40 5.30 -25.12 17.32
N GLU A 41 4.36 -25.77 16.64
CA GLU A 41 3.01 -26.01 17.15
C GLU A 41 3.04 -26.89 18.42
N ASP A 42 3.88 -27.94 18.44
CA ASP A 42 4.08 -28.79 19.61
C ASP A 42 4.66 -28.00 20.81
N GLU A 43 5.62 -27.11 20.54
CA GLU A 43 6.22 -26.25 21.58
C GLU A 43 5.22 -25.24 22.14
N LEU A 44 4.36 -24.66 21.27
CA LEU A 44 3.36 -23.67 21.67
C LEU A 44 2.08 -24.31 22.26
N GLY A 45 1.89 -25.61 22.05
CA GLY A 45 0.69 -26.32 22.47
C GLY A 45 -0.58 -25.96 21.72
N VAL A 46 -0.46 -25.32 20.54
CA VAL A 46 -1.57 -24.90 19.69
C VAL A 46 -1.25 -25.12 18.22
N GLU A 47 -2.29 -25.46 17.44
CA GLU A 47 -2.17 -25.54 15.99
C GLU A 47 -2.23 -24.13 15.36
N VAL A 48 -1.25 -23.80 14.54
CA VAL A 48 -1.23 -22.58 13.72
C VAL A 48 -2.06 -22.79 12.46
N PHE A 49 -1.98 -23.97 11.87
CA PHE A 49 -2.70 -24.36 10.67
C PHE A 49 -3.60 -25.57 10.91
N ALA A 50 -4.85 -25.49 10.50
CA ALA A 50 -5.70 -26.66 10.41
C ALA A 50 -5.27 -27.55 9.23
N ARG A 51 -5.42 -28.87 9.40
CA ARG A 51 -5.00 -29.87 8.41
C ARG A 51 -6.13 -30.79 8.00
N SER A 52 -6.08 -31.24 6.73
CA SER A 52 -6.80 -32.41 6.25
C SER A 52 -5.80 -33.40 5.69
N GLY A 53 -5.50 -34.45 6.43
CA GLY A 53 -4.42 -35.38 6.10
C GLY A 53 -3.05 -34.72 6.10
N LYS A 54 -2.40 -34.62 4.92
CA LYS A 54 -1.09 -33.99 4.75
C LYS A 54 -1.14 -32.53 4.31
N HIS A 55 -2.35 -32.00 4.00
CA HIS A 55 -2.52 -30.67 3.46
C HIS A 55 -2.97 -29.67 4.51
N LEU A 56 -2.42 -28.46 4.47
CA LEU A 56 -2.91 -27.30 5.23
C LEU A 56 -4.19 -26.80 4.55
N THR A 57 -5.22 -26.50 5.34
CA THR A 57 -6.53 -26.11 4.81
C THR A 57 -6.93 -24.68 5.15
N ARG A 58 -6.50 -24.20 6.31
CA ARG A 58 -6.76 -22.82 6.77
C ARG A 58 -5.83 -22.46 7.90
N VAL A 59 -5.68 -21.17 8.15
CA VAL A 59 -5.09 -20.63 9.39
C VAL A 59 -6.12 -20.78 10.51
N THR A 60 -5.67 -21.17 11.71
CA THR A 60 -6.55 -21.19 12.89
C THR A 60 -6.68 -19.80 13.52
N PRO A 61 -7.69 -19.50 14.35
CA PRO A 61 -7.78 -18.21 15.05
C PRO A 61 -6.56 -17.91 15.93
N ALA A 62 -5.96 -18.93 16.55
CA ALA A 62 -4.68 -18.78 17.27
C ALA A 62 -3.53 -18.53 16.30
N GLY A 63 -3.53 -19.23 15.14
CA GLY A 63 -2.56 -19.08 14.08
C GLY A 63 -2.52 -17.67 13.50
N GLU A 64 -3.66 -17.03 13.27
CA GLU A 64 -3.72 -15.64 12.77
C GLU A 64 -2.95 -14.67 13.68
N ARG A 65 -3.19 -14.76 14.98
CA ARG A 65 -2.49 -13.93 15.96
C ARG A 65 -0.99 -14.24 16.03
N ILE A 66 -0.63 -15.53 15.98
CA ILE A 66 0.77 -15.96 16.02
C ILE A 66 1.51 -15.53 14.76
N ILE A 67 0.90 -15.65 13.56
CA ILE A 67 1.50 -15.24 12.29
C ILE A 67 1.68 -13.72 12.25
N THR A 68 0.72 -12.93 12.73
CA THR A 68 0.84 -11.47 12.84
C THR A 68 2.04 -11.10 13.72
N THR A 69 2.11 -11.67 14.92
CA THR A 69 3.23 -11.43 15.85
C THR A 69 4.57 -11.92 15.28
N ALA A 70 4.58 -13.06 14.57
CA ALA A 70 5.78 -13.56 13.90
C ALA A 70 6.28 -12.56 12.84
N GLY A 71 5.38 -11.97 12.05
CA GLY A 71 5.70 -10.92 11.09
C GLY A 71 6.35 -9.70 11.77
N GLU A 72 5.82 -9.25 12.90
CA GLU A 72 6.40 -8.14 13.69
C GLU A 72 7.83 -8.46 14.16
N ILE A 73 8.05 -9.66 14.69
CA ILE A 73 9.37 -10.12 15.13
C ILE A 73 10.36 -10.16 13.97
N LEU A 74 9.95 -10.70 12.82
CA LEU A 74 10.79 -10.76 11.63
C LEU A 74 11.18 -9.37 11.12
N ARG A 75 10.26 -8.42 11.12
CA ARG A 75 10.54 -7.02 10.80
C ARG A 75 11.54 -6.40 11.77
N LYS A 76 11.41 -6.64 13.07
CA LYS A 76 12.39 -6.16 14.07
C LYS A 76 13.78 -6.75 13.86
N VAL A 77 13.87 -7.99 13.40
CA VAL A 77 15.16 -8.60 13.03
C VAL A 77 15.79 -7.90 11.81
N GLU A 78 15.01 -7.56 10.80
CA GLU A 78 15.53 -6.78 9.67
C GLU A 78 15.95 -5.36 10.10
N SER A 79 15.18 -4.72 10.99
CA SER A 79 15.57 -3.42 11.55
C SER A 79 16.92 -3.47 12.28
N ILE A 80 17.22 -4.55 13.00
CA ILE A 80 18.54 -4.74 13.64
C ILE A 80 19.66 -4.78 12.60
N LYS A 81 19.46 -5.45 11.47
CA LYS A 81 20.44 -5.50 10.38
C LYS A 81 20.65 -4.13 9.73
N GLN A 82 19.57 -3.38 9.52
CA GLN A 82 19.63 -2.02 8.98
C GLN A 82 20.43 -1.11 9.92
N ILE A 83 20.12 -1.11 11.21
CA ILE A 83 20.89 -0.35 12.21
C ILE A 83 22.37 -0.69 12.15
N ALA A 84 22.72 -1.98 12.09
CA ALA A 84 24.11 -2.40 12.00
C ALA A 84 24.80 -1.91 10.72
N GLN A 85 24.07 -1.84 9.59
CA GLN A 85 24.57 -1.30 8.32
C GLN A 85 24.76 0.22 8.38
N GLU A 86 23.84 0.96 9.01
CA GLU A 86 23.96 2.41 9.22
C GLU A 86 25.24 2.77 9.98
N PHE A 87 25.56 2.04 11.04
CA PHE A 87 26.79 2.25 11.80
C PHE A 87 28.06 1.81 11.08
N SER A 88 27.95 0.93 10.09
CA SER A 88 29.11 0.44 9.34
C SER A 88 29.48 1.31 8.14
N ASN A 89 28.54 2.11 7.60
CA ASN A 89 28.81 2.92 6.41
C ASN A 89 27.71 3.98 6.19
N GLU A 90 27.94 5.21 6.69
CA GLU A 90 26.97 6.34 6.66
C GLU A 90 26.42 6.72 5.26
N LYS A 91 27.03 6.23 4.19
CA LYS A 91 26.65 6.57 2.80
C LYS A 91 26.05 5.41 2.02
N LYS A 92 25.97 4.23 2.60
CA LYS A 92 25.39 3.03 1.98
C LYS A 92 24.20 2.57 2.79
N GLY A 93 23.07 2.45 2.15
CA GLY A 93 21.84 2.01 2.82
C GLY A 93 20.73 1.78 1.80
N THR A 94 19.57 1.49 2.30
CA THR A 94 18.34 1.34 1.51
C THR A 94 17.32 2.31 2.07
N LEU A 95 16.66 3.05 1.20
CA LEU A 95 15.53 3.90 1.54
C LEU A 95 14.29 3.37 0.82
N SER A 96 13.31 2.91 1.58
CA SER A 96 12.04 2.39 1.07
C SER A 96 10.93 3.39 1.34
N ILE A 97 10.27 3.86 0.30
CA ILE A 97 9.16 4.81 0.40
C ILE A 97 7.91 4.23 -0.23
N ALA A 98 6.75 4.50 0.37
CA ALA A 98 5.45 4.17 -0.22
C ALA A 98 4.69 5.45 -0.59
N THR A 99 4.03 5.45 -1.74
CA THR A 99 3.29 6.62 -2.20
C THR A 99 2.18 6.25 -3.20
N THR A 100 1.26 7.18 -3.44
CA THR A 100 0.26 7.02 -4.50
C THR A 100 0.87 7.29 -5.87
N HIS A 101 0.25 6.76 -6.92
CA HIS A 101 0.71 6.91 -8.30
C HIS A 101 0.94 8.38 -8.69
N THR A 102 0.01 9.26 -8.37
CA THR A 102 0.10 10.68 -8.71
C THR A 102 1.32 11.36 -8.09
N GLN A 103 1.65 11.03 -6.84
CA GLN A 103 2.82 11.57 -6.15
C GLN A 103 4.11 11.04 -6.78
N ALA A 104 4.18 9.73 -7.01
CA ALA A 104 5.33 9.08 -7.65
C ALA A 104 5.65 9.69 -9.01
N ARG A 105 4.61 10.01 -9.80
CA ARG A 105 4.77 10.49 -11.17
C ARG A 105 5.02 11.98 -11.29
N TYR A 106 4.38 12.81 -10.46
CA TYR A 106 4.34 14.25 -10.68
C TYR A 106 5.06 15.08 -9.61
N ALA A 107 5.02 14.66 -8.35
CA ALA A 107 5.60 15.43 -7.26
C ALA A 107 7.03 15.01 -6.91
N LEU A 108 7.30 13.71 -6.88
CA LEU A 108 8.57 13.17 -6.39
C LEU A 108 9.73 13.17 -7.37
N PRO A 109 9.58 13.16 -8.72
CA PRO A 109 10.72 13.03 -9.63
C PRO A 109 11.83 14.03 -9.40
N PRO A 110 11.60 15.35 -9.22
CA PRO A 110 12.66 16.30 -8.94
C PRO A 110 13.36 16.02 -7.59
N VAL A 111 12.60 15.66 -6.57
CA VAL A 111 13.13 15.35 -5.23
C VAL A 111 14.01 14.10 -5.27
N ILE A 112 13.52 13.04 -5.93
CA ILE A 112 14.26 11.78 -6.08
C ILE A 112 15.56 12.00 -6.88
N ARG A 113 15.49 12.77 -7.96
CA ARG A 113 16.69 13.13 -8.74
C ARG A 113 17.75 13.80 -7.88
N ASP A 114 17.35 14.75 -7.06
CA ASP A 114 18.28 15.51 -6.23
C ASP A 114 18.79 14.64 -5.05
N PHE A 115 17.94 13.77 -4.49
CA PHE A 115 18.34 12.77 -3.49
C PHE A 115 19.42 11.82 -4.04
N ILE A 116 19.21 11.21 -5.22
CA ILE A 116 20.17 10.28 -5.82
C ILE A 116 21.52 10.96 -6.11
N LYS A 117 21.51 12.25 -6.48
CA LYS A 117 22.76 13.01 -6.67
C LYS A 117 23.52 13.21 -5.35
N GLN A 118 22.81 13.44 -4.26
CA GLN A 118 23.39 13.67 -2.94
C GLN A 118 23.85 12.37 -2.28
N TYR A 119 23.11 11.27 -2.50
CA TYR A 119 23.32 9.96 -1.89
C TYR A 119 23.39 8.85 -2.95
N PRO A 120 24.45 8.84 -3.80
CA PRO A 120 24.55 7.92 -4.94
C PRO A 120 24.66 6.45 -4.55
N ASP A 121 25.11 6.16 -3.33
CA ASP A 121 25.31 4.81 -2.81
C ASP A 121 24.08 4.26 -2.03
N VAL A 122 23.01 5.05 -1.92
CA VAL A 122 21.75 4.62 -1.28
C VAL A 122 20.83 4.01 -2.32
N ALA A 123 20.43 2.76 -2.10
CA ALA A 123 19.41 2.10 -2.90
C ALA A 123 18.02 2.65 -2.54
N LEU A 124 17.30 3.20 -3.52
CA LEU A 124 15.96 3.73 -3.32
C LEU A 124 14.91 2.76 -3.85
N HIS A 125 13.97 2.35 -3.01
CA HIS A 125 12.83 1.53 -3.37
C HIS A 125 11.54 2.34 -3.24
N MET A 126 10.74 2.35 -4.30
CA MET A 126 9.45 3.06 -4.32
C MET A 126 8.31 2.06 -4.49
N HIS A 127 7.47 1.96 -3.49
CA HIS A 127 6.24 1.19 -3.49
C HIS A 127 5.06 2.09 -3.86
N GLN A 128 4.10 1.55 -4.60
CA GLN A 128 2.89 2.26 -4.97
C GLN A 128 1.66 1.47 -4.52
N GLY A 129 0.66 2.19 -4.03
CA GLY A 129 -0.57 1.58 -3.58
C GLY A 129 -1.70 2.59 -3.35
N SER A 130 -2.82 2.09 -2.88
CA SER A 130 -3.89 2.93 -2.35
C SER A 130 -3.45 3.63 -1.06
N PRO A 131 -4.09 4.73 -0.65
CA PRO A 131 -3.78 5.39 0.62
C PRO A 131 -3.76 4.44 1.82
N MET A 132 -4.69 3.47 1.87
CA MET A 132 -4.74 2.47 2.92
C MET A 132 -3.53 1.54 2.89
N GLN A 133 -3.21 0.97 1.72
CA GLN A 133 -2.08 0.05 1.57
C GLN A 133 -0.74 0.71 1.93
N ILE A 134 -0.50 1.95 1.49
CA ILE A 134 0.74 2.66 1.81
C ILE A 134 0.81 3.06 3.29
N ALA A 135 -0.32 3.36 3.94
CA ALA A 135 -0.37 3.60 5.38
C ALA A 135 -0.08 2.31 6.18
N GLU A 136 -0.63 1.17 5.74
CA GLU A 136 -0.32 -0.15 6.31
C GLU A 136 1.18 -0.47 6.18
N MET A 137 1.77 -0.26 4.99
CA MET A 137 3.21 -0.47 4.77
C MET A 137 4.08 0.38 5.70
N ALA A 138 3.66 1.61 6.02
CA ALA A 138 4.37 2.46 6.97
C ALA A 138 4.16 1.99 8.41
N ALA A 139 2.93 1.64 8.79
CA ALA A 139 2.58 1.20 10.13
C ALA A 139 3.28 -0.12 10.50
N ASP A 140 3.40 -1.02 9.53
CA ASP A 140 4.05 -2.33 9.75
C ASP A 140 5.57 -2.31 9.53
N GLY A 141 6.14 -1.16 9.14
CA GLY A 141 7.57 -0.99 8.92
C GLY A 141 8.11 -1.65 7.64
N THR A 142 7.25 -1.95 6.67
CA THR A 142 7.65 -2.42 5.33
C THR A 142 8.37 -1.34 4.55
N VAL A 143 8.06 -0.06 4.85
CA VAL A 143 8.74 1.11 4.29
C VAL A 143 9.17 2.05 5.41
N ASP A 144 10.21 2.86 5.15
CA ASP A 144 10.74 3.82 6.10
C ASP A 144 9.77 4.99 6.31
N PHE A 145 9.09 5.43 5.24
CA PHE A 145 8.01 6.39 5.32
C PHE A 145 7.04 6.31 4.12
N ALA A 146 5.86 6.89 4.31
CA ALA A 146 4.82 6.96 3.30
C ALA A 146 4.42 8.41 2.99
N ILE A 147 4.07 8.68 1.74
CA ILE A 147 3.52 9.96 1.30
C ILE A 147 2.10 9.72 0.80
N ALA A 148 1.13 10.15 1.59
CA ALA A 148 -0.29 9.98 1.30
C ALA A 148 -1.07 11.25 1.61
N THR A 149 -2.29 11.32 1.11
CA THR A 149 -3.22 12.44 1.33
C THR A 149 -4.38 12.08 2.24
N GLU A 150 -4.62 10.81 2.45
CA GLU A 150 -5.75 10.25 3.20
C GLU A 150 -5.34 8.95 3.89
N ALA A 151 -6.20 8.44 4.76
CA ALA A 151 -6.04 7.20 5.52
C ALA A 151 -4.96 7.18 6.61
N LEU A 152 -4.02 8.11 6.64
CA LEU A 152 -2.97 8.17 7.67
C LEU A 152 -3.56 8.37 9.08
N GLU A 153 -4.66 9.11 9.18
CA GLU A 153 -5.37 9.40 10.45
C GLU A 153 -5.92 8.14 11.12
N LEU A 154 -6.04 7.04 10.39
CA LEU A 154 -6.51 5.75 10.90
C LEU A 154 -5.43 4.98 11.67
N PHE A 155 -4.16 5.42 11.59
CA PHE A 155 -3.01 4.76 12.18
C PHE A 155 -2.38 5.66 13.25
N GLY A 156 -2.84 5.50 14.50
CA GLY A 156 -2.44 6.36 15.64
C GLY A 156 -0.96 6.30 16.00
N ASP A 157 -0.25 5.25 15.58
CA ASP A 157 1.17 5.06 15.86
C ASP A 157 2.10 5.72 14.83
N LEU A 158 1.53 6.31 13.76
CA LEU A 158 2.31 7.00 12.74
C LEU A 158 2.53 8.48 13.12
N VAL A 159 3.78 8.93 13.01
CA VAL A 159 4.11 10.36 13.11
C VAL A 159 3.83 11.03 11.77
N MET A 160 2.86 11.95 11.76
CA MET A 160 2.48 12.67 10.55
C MET A 160 3.19 14.01 10.44
N MET A 161 3.81 14.26 9.29
CA MET A 161 4.42 15.54 8.95
C MET A 161 3.78 16.12 7.69
N PRO A 162 3.32 17.40 7.70
CA PRO A 162 2.80 18.02 6.49
C PRO A 162 3.92 18.21 5.46
N CYS A 163 3.72 17.67 4.25
CA CYS A 163 4.71 17.69 3.18
C CYS A 163 4.48 18.91 2.26
N TYR A 164 3.29 19.02 1.65
CA TYR A 164 2.92 20.16 0.81
C TYR A 164 1.39 20.25 0.64
N ARG A 165 0.93 21.39 0.11
CA ARG A 165 -0.48 21.62 -0.18
C ARG A 165 -0.74 21.54 -1.68
N TRP A 166 -1.91 21.03 -2.03
CA TRP A 166 -2.38 20.93 -3.42
C TRP A 166 -3.89 21.14 -3.49
N ASN A 167 -4.38 21.49 -4.68
CA ASN A 167 -5.80 21.69 -4.92
C ASN A 167 -6.35 20.58 -5.84
N ARG A 168 -7.58 20.17 -5.59
CA ARG A 168 -8.32 19.33 -6.52
C ARG A 168 -8.74 20.16 -7.71
N CYS A 169 -8.68 19.55 -8.91
CA CYS A 169 -9.07 20.16 -10.16
C CYS A 169 -10.07 19.27 -10.87
N VAL A 170 -10.93 19.88 -11.67
CA VAL A 170 -11.77 19.18 -12.64
C VAL A 170 -11.02 19.12 -13.96
N VAL A 171 -10.91 17.95 -14.53
CA VAL A 171 -10.30 17.72 -15.85
C VAL A 171 -11.41 17.55 -16.87
N VAL A 172 -11.34 18.30 -17.96
CA VAL A 172 -12.34 18.28 -19.03
C VAL A 172 -11.66 18.15 -20.39
N PRO A 173 -12.35 17.63 -21.43
CA PRO A 173 -11.86 17.66 -22.79
C PRO A 173 -11.62 19.10 -23.28
N GLN A 174 -10.72 19.25 -24.24
CA GLN A 174 -10.47 20.56 -24.83
C GLN A 174 -11.74 21.16 -25.43
N GLY A 175 -12.03 22.44 -25.14
CA GLY A 175 -13.22 23.13 -25.61
C GLY A 175 -14.49 22.86 -24.83
N HIS A 176 -14.43 22.09 -23.78
CA HIS A 176 -15.60 21.75 -22.95
C HIS A 176 -16.23 22.98 -22.31
N PRO A 177 -17.59 23.07 -22.23
CA PRO A 177 -18.29 24.24 -21.65
C PRO A 177 -17.84 24.61 -20.25
N LEU A 178 -17.57 23.64 -19.37
CA LEU A 178 -17.11 23.88 -18.00
C LEU A 178 -15.80 24.67 -17.93
N ALA A 179 -14.92 24.55 -18.93
CA ALA A 179 -13.65 25.30 -18.97
C ALA A 179 -13.84 26.79 -19.23
N LYS A 180 -15.02 27.20 -19.70
CA LYS A 180 -15.35 28.60 -20.00
C LYS A 180 -16.09 29.29 -18.86
N LEU A 181 -16.48 28.55 -17.83
CA LEU A 181 -17.19 29.13 -16.68
C LEU A 181 -16.25 29.99 -15.85
N PRO A 182 -16.66 31.19 -15.44
CA PRO A 182 -15.87 32.08 -14.58
C PRO A 182 -15.67 31.47 -13.18
N LYS A 183 -16.60 30.59 -12.77
CA LYS A 183 -16.55 29.83 -11.51
C LYS A 183 -17.21 28.48 -11.73
N LEU A 184 -16.45 27.42 -11.41
CA LEU A 184 -16.98 26.07 -11.41
C LEU A 184 -17.82 25.84 -10.15
N THR A 185 -19.00 25.25 -10.31
CA THR A 185 -19.89 24.85 -9.20
C THR A 185 -20.22 23.38 -9.27
N LEU A 186 -20.67 22.79 -8.16
CA LEU A 186 -21.08 21.38 -8.12
C LEU A 186 -22.35 21.14 -8.95
N GLU A 187 -23.25 22.12 -9.02
CA GLU A 187 -24.46 22.09 -9.84
C GLU A 187 -24.10 21.95 -11.32
N ALA A 188 -23.17 22.79 -11.79
CA ALA A 188 -22.70 22.70 -13.18
C ALA A 188 -21.98 21.38 -13.48
N LEU A 189 -21.24 20.85 -12.51
CA LEU A 189 -20.53 19.58 -12.64
C LEU A 189 -21.51 18.40 -12.66
N ALA A 190 -22.62 18.47 -11.91
CA ALA A 190 -23.65 17.43 -11.84
C ALA A 190 -24.37 17.17 -13.17
N GLU A 191 -24.35 18.12 -14.09
CA GLU A 191 -24.97 17.98 -15.42
C GLU A 191 -24.22 17.01 -16.34
N TYR A 192 -22.95 16.71 -16.02
CA TYR A 192 -22.09 15.90 -16.85
C TYR A 192 -21.79 14.52 -16.25
N PRO A 193 -21.55 13.49 -17.08
CA PRO A 193 -21.00 12.22 -16.62
C PRO A 193 -19.64 12.43 -15.97
N ILE A 194 -19.42 11.77 -14.82
CA ILE A 194 -18.20 11.92 -14.03
C ILE A 194 -17.35 10.65 -14.13
N VAL A 195 -16.08 10.85 -14.42
CA VAL A 195 -15.01 9.86 -14.40
C VAL A 195 -14.15 10.16 -13.15
N THR A 196 -14.07 9.27 -12.18
CA THR A 196 -13.42 9.59 -10.90
C THR A 196 -12.68 8.39 -10.31
N TYR A 197 -12.15 8.54 -9.12
CA TYR A 197 -11.49 7.48 -8.40
C TYR A 197 -12.47 6.42 -7.88
N VAL A 198 -11.99 5.18 -7.72
CA VAL A 198 -12.69 4.14 -6.94
C VAL A 198 -12.76 4.54 -5.47
N PHE A 199 -13.66 3.93 -4.70
CA PHE A 199 -13.72 4.14 -3.25
C PHE A 199 -12.40 3.74 -2.58
N GLY A 200 -12.03 4.46 -1.52
CA GLY A 200 -10.75 4.27 -0.82
C GLY A 200 -9.56 4.96 -1.47
N PHE A 201 -9.77 5.65 -2.61
CA PHE A 201 -8.74 6.47 -3.26
C PHE A 201 -9.01 7.96 -3.09
N THR A 202 -7.93 8.71 -3.17
CA THR A 202 -7.79 10.14 -2.94
C THR A 202 -8.96 10.95 -3.49
N GLY A 203 -9.74 11.50 -2.59
CA GLY A 203 -10.77 12.48 -2.91
C GLY A 203 -12.13 11.91 -3.29
N ARG A 204 -12.31 10.60 -3.47
CA ARG A 204 -13.62 10.06 -3.82
C ARG A 204 -14.66 10.31 -2.74
N SER A 205 -14.35 10.02 -1.50
CA SER A 205 -15.25 10.28 -0.36
C SER A 205 -15.60 11.76 -0.22
N LYS A 206 -14.61 12.64 -0.42
CA LYS A 206 -14.82 14.09 -0.37
C LYS A 206 -15.65 14.63 -1.52
N LEU A 207 -15.56 14.02 -2.71
CA LEU A 207 -16.44 14.35 -3.82
C LEU A 207 -17.89 14.00 -3.48
N ASP A 208 -18.14 12.76 -3.06
CA ASP A 208 -19.49 12.30 -2.71
C ASP A 208 -20.10 13.11 -1.55
N GLU A 209 -19.30 13.42 -0.52
CA GLU A 209 -19.69 14.28 0.59
C GLU A 209 -20.08 15.70 0.11
N ALA A 210 -19.26 16.30 -0.76
CA ALA A 210 -19.53 17.64 -1.28
C ALA A 210 -20.83 17.71 -2.10
N PHE A 211 -21.10 16.69 -2.92
CA PHE A 211 -22.35 16.57 -3.66
C PHE A 211 -23.54 16.38 -2.71
N SER A 212 -23.42 15.47 -1.74
CA SER A 212 -24.46 15.17 -0.76
C SER A 212 -24.85 16.42 0.06
N HIS A 213 -23.88 17.22 0.51
CA HIS A 213 -24.15 18.46 1.24
C HIS A 213 -24.94 19.51 0.44
N ARG A 214 -24.94 19.38 -0.89
CA ARG A 214 -25.74 20.24 -1.79
C ARG A 214 -27.03 19.57 -2.26
N GLY A 215 -27.36 18.38 -1.75
CA GLY A 215 -28.51 17.58 -2.20
C GLY A 215 -28.38 17.10 -3.65
N LEU A 216 -27.14 17.01 -4.15
CA LEU A 216 -26.82 16.55 -5.50
C LEU A 216 -26.31 15.11 -5.47
N THR A 217 -26.45 14.40 -6.60
CA THR A 217 -25.87 13.08 -6.79
C THR A 217 -24.95 13.10 -8.00
N PRO A 218 -23.66 12.73 -7.87
CA PRO A 218 -22.75 12.71 -9.00
C PRO A 218 -23.11 11.57 -9.95
N LYS A 219 -23.20 11.86 -11.25
CA LYS A 219 -23.44 10.85 -12.29
C LYS A 219 -22.14 10.13 -12.65
N VAL A 220 -21.67 9.26 -11.77
CA VAL A 220 -20.42 8.52 -11.99
C VAL A 220 -20.64 7.42 -13.02
N VAL A 221 -19.91 7.49 -14.14
CA VAL A 221 -19.98 6.52 -15.26
C VAL A 221 -18.75 5.64 -15.36
N PHE A 222 -17.63 6.06 -14.78
CA PHE A 222 -16.40 5.28 -14.78
C PHE A 222 -15.55 5.60 -13.55
N THR A 223 -14.90 4.57 -13.02
CA THR A 223 -13.98 4.73 -11.87
C THR A 223 -12.63 4.06 -12.15
N ALA A 224 -11.55 4.68 -11.68
CA ALA A 224 -10.20 4.13 -11.77
C ALA A 224 -9.40 4.44 -10.50
N ALA A 225 -8.33 3.68 -10.27
CA ALA A 225 -7.42 3.89 -9.15
C ALA A 225 -6.36 4.98 -9.41
N ASP A 226 -6.27 5.48 -10.64
CA ASP A 226 -5.15 6.22 -11.17
C ASP A 226 -5.62 7.45 -11.97
N ALA A 227 -5.00 8.61 -11.69
CA ALA A 227 -5.32 9.87 -12.36
C ALA A 227 -5.05 9.85 -13.87
N ASP A 228 -4.02 9.12 -14.34
CA ASP A 228 -3.69 9.08 -15.76
C ASP A 228 -4.70 8.24 -16.54
N VAL A 229 -5.23 7.19 -15.93
CA VAL A 229 -6.37 6.44 -16.46
C VAL A 229 -7.59 7.35 -16.56
N ILE A 230 -7.93 8.09 -15.48
CA ILE A 230 -9.03 9.05 -15.48
C ILE A 230 -8.85 10.08 -16.61
N LYS A 231 -7.69 10.71 -16.73
CA LYS A 231 -7.39 11.68 -17.78
C LYS A 231 -7.54 11.09 -19.19
N THR A 232 -7.13 9.83 -19.36
CA THR A 232 -7.26 9.13 -20.65
C THR A 232 -8.72 9.01 -21.06
N TYR A 233 -9.58 8.55 -20.16
CA TYR A 233 -11.01 8.38 -20.46
C TYR A 233 -11.75 9.71 -20.58
N VAL A 234 -11.34 10.73 -19.85
CA VAL A 234 -11.83 12.11 -20.08
C VAL A 234 -11.47 12.60 -21.48
N ARG A 235 -10.22 12.39 -21.94
CA ARG A 235 -9.79 12.75 -23.31
C ARG A 235 -10.58 12.01 -24.39
N LEU A 236 -11.04 10.79 -24.12
CA LEU A 236 -11.91 10.01 -25.02
C LEU A 236 -13.38 10.47 -24.98
N GLY A 237 -13.72 11.46 -24.13
CA GLY A 237 -15.07 12.03 -24.09
C GLY A 237 -16.06 11.23 -23.24
N LEU A 238 -15.61 10.31 -22.36
CA LEU A 238 -16.52 9.56 -21.48
C LEU A 238 -17.23 10.47 -20.46
N GLY A 239 -16.66 11.60 -20.14
CA GLY A 239 -17.17 12.54 -19.16
C GLY A 239 -16.11 13.53 -18.70
N VAL A 240 -16.34 14.11 -17.52
CA VAL A 240 -15.41 15.02 -16.85
C VAL A 240 -14.76 14.31 -15.67
N GLY A 241 -13.50 14.60 -15.38
CA GLY A 241 -12.73 13.93 -14.32
C GLY A 241 -12.42 14.82 -13.14
#